data_c2ec14e34f64e1dcab638783bb05e9f9
#
_entry.id   c2ec14e34f64e1dcab638783bb05e9f9
#
_cell.length_a   1.000
_cell.length_b   1.000
_cell.length_c   1.000
_cell.angle_alpha   90.00
_cell.angle_beta   90.00
_cell.angle_gamma   90.00
#
_symmetry.space_group_name_H-M   'P 1'
#
loop_
_entity.id
_entity.type
_entity.pdbx_description
1 polymer ?
#
loop_
_entity_poly.entity_id
_entity_poly.type
_entity_poly.pdbx_seq_one_letter_code
_entity_poly.pdbx_strand_id
1 'polypeptide(L)'
;MPEDAPALRQETLLRLGAQIRHSPARSGVNGARRLAAQTAAANGWYYMDWLANDDNPEYHRRVTGPAIVQSIAREGKSAVDAIVIGVGSGGTVTGVGETIKAWTNDVRIAAVEPYESQALGGGLTGPHGISDLGYGFVPENFNAYVVDNVVAVNTTDAQRAAQKVLRTLAILPGRQIVNTL
;
A
#
# COMPACT_ATOMS: atom_id res chain seq x y z
N MET A 1 6.81 -12.68 9.44
CA MET A 1 7.06 -12.23 8.04
C MET A 1 7.50 -13.40 7.18
N PRO A 2 7.39 -13.36 5.85
CA PRO A 2 7.99 -14.36 4.99
C PRO A 2 9.51 -14.44 5.19
N GLU A 3 10.11 -15.64 5.02
CA GLU A 3 11.55 -15.86 5.23
C GLU A 3 12.44 -15.15 4.20
N ASP A 4 11.89 -14.82 3.03
CA ASP A 4 12.52 -14.03 1.96
C ASP A 4 12.32 -12.51 2.09
N ALA A 5 11.78 -12.05 3.21
CA ALA A 5 11.64 -10.61 3.46
C ALA A 5 13.03 -9.93 3.44
N PRO A 6 13.11 -8.67 2.92
CA PRO A 6 14.38 -7.97 2.77
C PRO A 6 15.22 -7.97 4.06
N ALA A 7 16.50 -8.34 3.97
CA ALA A 7 17.41 -8.45 5.10
C ALA A 7 17.47 -7.17 5.95
N LEU A 8 17.52 -6.00 5.29
CA LEU A 8 17.54 -4.71 5.98
C LEU A 8 16.27 -4.48 6.82
N ARG A 9 15.10 -4.94 6.37
CA ARG A 9 13.85 -4.87 7.17
C ARG A 9 13.97 -5.75 8.41
N GLN A 10 14.47 -6.96 8.27
CA GLN A 10 14.68 -7.88 9.38
C GLN A 10 15.66 -7.30 10.40
N GLU A 11 16.83 -6.84 9.95
CA GLU A 11 17.84 -6.22 10.81
C GLU A 11 17.30 -5.00 11.56
N THR A 12 16.54 -4.13 10.87
CA THR A 12 15.94 -2.95 11.49
C THR A 12 14.99 -3.34 12.62
N LEU A 13 14.12 -4.32 12.39
CA LEU A 13 13.18 -4.79 13.42
C LEU A 13 13.90 -5.44 14.61
N LEU A 14 14.92 -6.26 14.35
CA LEU A 14 15.72 -6.87 15.42
C LEU A 14 16.43 -5.82 16.26
N ARG A 15 17.01 -4.79 15.63
CA ARG A 15 17.65 -3.66 16.37
C ARG A 15 16.67 -2.88 17.23
N LEU A 16 15.39 -2.83 16.83
CA LEU A 16 14.31 -2.22 17.61
C LEU A 16 13.76 -3.15 18.70
N GLY A 17 14.34 -4.34 18.89
CA GLY A 17 13.93 -5.29 19.92
C GLY A 17 12.77 -6.20 19.53
N ALA A 18 12.33 -6.19 18.27
CA ALA A 18 11.27 -7.08 17.82
C ALA A 18 11.75 -8.53 17.74
N GLN A 19 10.86 -9.46 18.09
CA GLN A 19 11.05 -10.89 17.82
C GLN A 19 10.44 -11.23 16.46
N ILE A 20 11.24 -11.86 15.59
CA ILE A 20 10.80 -12.22 14.24
C ILE A 20 10.45 -13.71 14.20
N ARG A 21 9.26 -14.03 13.67
CA ARG A 21 8.89 -15.38 13.25
C ARG A 21 8.72 -15.42 11.74
N HIS A 22 9.33 -16.44 11.11
CA HIS A 22 9.28 -16.60 9.67
C HIS A 22 8.17 -17.56 9.26
N SER A 23 7.48 -17.22 8.17
CA SER A 23 6.59 -18.12 7.42
C SER A 23 7.27 -18.53 6.12
N PRO A 24 6.94 -19.70 5.53
CA PRO A 24 7.51 -20.11 4.25
C PRO A 24 7.32 -19.04 3.16
N ALA A 25 8.38 -18.72 2.39
CA ALA A 25 8.35 -17.71 1.33
C ALA A 25 7.21 -17.94 0.33
N ARG A 26 7.01 -19.21 -0.08
CA ARG A 26 5.93 -19.62 -0.99
C ARG A 26 4.51 -19.26 -0.52
N SER A 27 4.33 -19.01 0.77
CA SER A 27 3.03 -18.64 1.35
C SER A 27 2.78 -17.15 1.36
N GLY A 28 3.78 -16.34 0.98
CA GLY A 28 3.70 -14.90 0.85
C GLY A 28 3.15 -14.18 2.10
N VAL A 29 2.57 -13.02 1.88
CA VAL A 29 1.96 -12.20 2.94
C VAL A 29 0.82 -12.94 3.66
N ASN A 30 0.02 -13.71 2.94
CA ASN A 30 -1.06 -14.51 3.54
C ASN A 30 -0.55 -15.57 4.52
N GLY A 31 0.60 -16.19 4.25
CA GLY A 31 1.22 -17.14 5.16
C GLY A 31 1.69 -16.46 6.45
N ALA A 32 2.33 -15.31 6.32
CA ALA A 32 2.75 -14.51 7.46
C ALA A 32 1.55 -14.02 8.30
N ARG A 33 0.48 -13.56 7.65
CA ARG A 33 -0.77 -13.13 8.28
C ARG A 33 -1.38 -14.27 9.12
N ARG A 34 -1.53 -15.46 8.54
CA ARG A 34 -2.05 -16.63 9.27
C ARG A 34 -1.18 -17.02 10.46
N LEU A 35 0.13 -17.04 10.28
CA LEU A 35 1.06 -17.35 11.38
C LEU A 35 0.96 -16.32 12.52
N ALA A 36 0.84 -15.03 12.18
CA ALA A 36 0.69 -13.98 13.17
C ALA A 36 -0.61 -14.12 13.97
N ALA A 37 -1.75 -14.34 13.29
CA ALA A 37 -3.05 -14.55 13.92
C ALA A 37 -3.04 -15.76 14.86
N GLN A 38 -2.50 -16.91 14.40
CA GLN A 38 -2.37 -18.12 15.22
C GLN A 38 -1.47 -17.89 16.44
N THR A 39 -0.35 -17.17 16.25
CA THR A 39 0.57 -16.87 17.35
C THR A 39 -0.09 -15.95 18.37
N ALA A 40 -0.80 -14.93 17.94
CA ALA A 40 -1.50 -14.02 18.82
C ALA A 40 -2.58 -14.76 19.63
N ALA A 41 -3.40 -15.56 18.97
CA ALA A 41 -4.45 -16.35 19.62
C ALA A 41 -3.89 -17.33 20.66
N ALA A 42 -2.79 -18.03 20.35
CA ALA A 42 -2.18 -19.00 21.25
C ALA A 42 -1.55 -18.36 22.51
N ASN A 43 -1.21 -17.07 22.46
CA ASN A 43 -0.54 -16.35 23.56
C ASN A 43 -1.44 -15.28 24.21
N GLY A 44 -2.68 -15.11 23.78
CA GLY A 44 -3.56 -14.03 24.25
C GLY A 44 -3.04 -12.63 23.87
N TRP A 45 -2.31 -12.51 22.76
CA TRP A 45 -1.73 -11.25 22.31
C TRP A 45 -2.69 -10.51 21.37
N TYR A 46 -2.60 -9.18 21.34
CA TYR A 46 -3.32 -8.38 20.36
C TYR A 46 -2.76 -8.62 18.97
N TYR A 47 -3.64 -8.93 18.01
CA TYR A 47 -3.30 -9.06 16.60
C TYR A 47 -3.73 -7.80 15.84
N MET A 48 -2.76 -7.01 15.41
CA MET A 48 -3.03 -5.70 14.78
C MET A 48 -3.67 -5.81 13.39
N ASP A 49 -3.41 -6.86 12.65
CA ASP A 49 -3.90 -7.12 11.28
C ASP A 49 -4.05 -5.88 10.39
N TRP A 50 -2.96 -5.24 10.08
CA TRP A 50 -2.91 -3.99 9.30
C TRP A 50 -3.61 -4.05 7.92
N LEU A 51 -4.00 -5.23 7.44
CA LEU A 51 -4.76 -5.45 6.20
C LEU A 51 -6.28 -5.42 6.41
N ALA A 52 -6.75 -5.55 7.65
CA ALA A 52 -8.17 -5.60 8.02
C ALA A 52 -8.56 -4.63 9.13
N ASN A 53 -7.58 -4.07 9.85
CA ASN A 53 -7.83 -3.14 10.94
C ASN A 53 -8.23 -1.76 10.40
N ASP A 54 -9.45 -1.30 10.75
CA ASP A 54 -9.99 -0.01 10.31
C ASP A 54 -9.22 1.21 10.86
N ASP A 55 -8.42 1.07 11.90
CA ASP A 55 -7.50 2.12 12.35
C ASP A 55 -6.53 2.56 11.25
N ASN A 56 -6.23 1.68 10.28
CA ASN A 56 -5.38 1.99 9.15
C ASN A 56 -6.06 3.02 8.21
N PRO A 57 -7.21 2.78 7.58
CA PRO A 57 -7.88 3.81 6.78
C PRO A 57 -8.33 5.01 7.63
N GLU A 58 -8.67 4.81 8.91
CA GLU A 58 -9.08 5.90 9.80
C GLU A 58 -7.97 6.93 10.03
N TYR A 59 -6.72 6.49 10.18
CA TYR A 59 -5.59 7.43 10.22
C TYR A 59 -5.54 8.31 8.97
N HIS A 60 -5.75 7.71 7.81
CA HIS A 60 -5.73 8.43 6.55
C HIS A 60 -6.94 9.38 6.38
N ARG A 61 -8.11 9.02 6.91
CA ARG A 61 -9.28 9.92 6.97
C ARG A 61 -9.01 11.14 7.83
N ARG A 62 -8.39 10.95 9.00
CA ARG A 62 -8.19 12.04 9.99
C ARG A 62 -6.96 12.88 9.76
N VAL A 63 -5.94 12.31 9.17
CA VAL A 63 -4.62 12.96 9.07
C VAL A 63 -4.20 13.19 7.61
N THR A 64 -4.03 12.12 6.83
CA THR A 64 -3.45 12.22 5.50
C THR A 64 -4.36 12.95 4.51
N GLY A 65 -5.63 12.60 4.48
CA GLY A 65 -6.61 13.24 3.59
C GLY A 65 -6.76 14.74 3.87
N PRO A 66 -7.01 15.16 5.12
CA PRO A 66 -7.06 16.59 5.47
C PRO A 66 -5.77 17.34 5.17
N ALA A 67 -4.59 16.72 5.38
CA ALA A 67 -3.32 17.36 5.04
C ALA A 67 -3.17 17.62 3.54
N ILE A 68 -3.62 16.69 2.70
CA ILE A 68 -3.66 16.86 1.23
C ILE A 68 -4.61 18.02 0.85
N VAL A 69 -5.83 18.04 1.39
CA VAL A 69 -6.80 19.13 1.15
C VAL A 69 -6.22 20.49 1.53
N GLN A 70 -5.61 20.57 2.72
CA GLN A 70 -4.97 21.81 3.17
C GLN A 70 -3.81 22.25 2.26
N SER A 71 -3.00 21.30 1.78
CA SER A 71 -1.90 21.60 0.88
C SER A 71 -2.40 22.17 -0.44
N ILE A 72 -3.43 21.58 -1.02
CA ILE A 72 -4.06 22.05 -2.26
C ILE A 72 -4.66 23.46 -2.07
N ALA A 73 -5.34 23.68 -0.95
CA ALA A 73 -5.92 24.99 -0.62
C ALA A 73 -4.87 26.08 -0.43
N ARG A 74 -3.71 25.78 0.15
CA ARG A 74 -2.58 26.71 0.27
C ARG A 74 -2.01 27.16 -1.07
N GLU A 75 -2.14 26.35 -2.10
CA GLU A 75 -1.79 26.71 -3.48
C GLU A 75 -2.88 27.54 -4.19
N GLY A 76 -3.93 27.94 -3.47
CA GLY A 76 -5.05 28.70 -4.03
C GLY A 76 -6.01 27.88 -4.89
N LYS A 77 -5.95 26.55 -4.79
CA LYS A 77 -6.81 25.63 -5.54
C LYS A 77 -7.97 25.15 -4.66
N SER A 78 -9.15 25.04 -5.25
CA SER A 78 -10.36 24.58 -4.58
C SER A 78 -10.70 23.12 -4.89
N ALA A 79 -10.00 22.49 -5.84
CA ALA A 79 -10.23 21.12 -6.27
C ALA A 79 -8.95 20.50 -6.83
N VAL A 80 -8.98 19.21 -7.02
CA VAL A 80 -7.98 18.41 -7.73
C VAL A 80 -8.70 17.50 -8.72
N ASP A 81 -8.15 17.35 -9.91
CA ASP A 81 -8.78 16.57 -10.98
C ASP A 81 -8.67 15.05 -10.77
N ALA A 82 -7.51 14.63 -10.25
CA ALA A 82 -7.26 13.21 -10.02
C ALA A 82 -6.27 12.96 -8.89
N ILE A 83 -6.44 11.83 -8.22
CA ILE A 83 -5.48 11.27 -7.25
C ILE A 83 -5.13 9.85 -7.69
N VAL A 84 -3.84 9.55 -7.74
CA VAL A 84 -3.31 8.23 -8.11
C VAL A 84 -2.61 7.62 -6.92
N ILE A 85 -3.04 6.45 -6.47
CA ILE A 85 -2.54 5.80 -5.25
C ILE A 85 -2.21 4.34 -5.52
N GLY A 86 -0.96 3.93 -5.21
CA GLY A 86 -0.59 2.52 -5.17
C GLY A 86 -1.24 1.79 -4.00
N VAL A 87 -1.81 0.61 -4.26
CA VAL A 87 -2.59 -0.11 -3.26
C VAL A 87 -1.83 -1.31 -2.70
N GLY A 88 -1.41 -1.17 -1.44
CA GLY A 88 -0.92 -2.27 -0.61
C GLY A 88 -2.04 -2.76 0.32
N SER A 89 -2.13 -2.19 1.52
CA SER A 89 -3.20 -2.55 2.49
C SER A 89 -4.59 -2.01 2.14
N GLY A 90 -4.69 -1.08 1.22
CA GLY A 90 -5.94 -0.38 0.92
C GLY A 90 -6.23 0.83 1.82
N GLY A 91 -5.56 0.96 2.98
CA GLY A 91 -5.86 2.00 3.95
C GLY A 91 -5.73 3.41 3.40
N THR A 92 -4.65 3.71 2.67
CA THR A 92 -4.42 5.05 2.10
C THR A 92 -5.49 5.42 1.06
N VAL A 93 -5.74 4.55 0.08
CA VAL A 93 -6.71 4.84 -0.98
C VAL A 93 -8.11 5.00 -0.41
N THR A 94 -8.47 4.21 0.60
CA THR A 94 -9.75 4.28 1.30
C THR A 94 -9.87 5.59 2.07
N GLY A 95 -8.99 5.84 3.04
CA GLY A 95 -9.13 7.00 3.90
C GLY A 95 -8.94 8.34 3.18
N VAL A 96 -7.96 8.44 2.28
CA VAL A 96 -7.76 9.63 1.44
C VAL A 96 -8.93 9.77 0.45
N GLY A 97 -9.33 8.68 -0.20
CA GLY A 97 -10.41 8.69 -1.18
C GLY A 97 -11.73 9.19 -0.59
N GLU A 98 -12.12 8.68 0.56
CA GLU A 98 -13.32 9.11 1.28
C GLU A 98 -13.24 10.59 1.67
N THR A 99 -12.09 11.05 2.19
CA THR A 99 -11.91 12.45 2.56
C THR A 99 -11.98 13.39 1.36
N ILE A 100 -11.32 13.05 0.26
CA ILE A 100 -11.28 13.92 -0.92
C ILE A 100 -12.64 13.94 -1.63
N LYS A 101 -13.32 12.80 -1.74
CA LYS A 101 -14.68 12.76 -2.32
C LYS A 101 -15.72 13.46 -1.46
N ALA A 102 -15.50 13.54 -0.15
CA ALA A 102 -16.33 14.38 0.71
C ALA A 102 -16.06 15.89 0.53
N TRP A 103 -14.84 16.25 0.11
CA TRP A 103 -14.48 17.65 -0.15
C TRP A 103 -14.89 18.12 -1.57
N THR A 104 -14.72 17.24 -2.58
CA THR A 104 -15.07 17.56 -3.97
C THR A 104 -15.58 16.31 -4.70
N ASN A 105 -16.67 16.46 -5.49
CA ASN A 105 -17.27 15.35 -6.23
C ASN A 105 -16.61 15.11 -7.60
N ASP A 106 -15.83 16.06 -8.11
CA ASP A 106 -15.27 16.02 -9.46
C ASP A 106 -13.91 15.32 -9.55
N VAL A 107 -13.40 14.80 -8.43
CA VAL A 107 -12.11 14.11 -8.38
C VAL A 107 -12.21 12.67 -8.90
N ARG A 108 -11.24 12.26 -9.69
CA ARG A 108 -11.04 10.85 -10.09
C ARG A 108 -9.99 10.19 -9.21
N ILE A 109 -10.31 9.04 -8.64
CA ILE A 109 -9.39 8.26 -7.82
C ILE A 109 -8.99 7.00 -8.59
N ALA A 110 -7.70 6.92 -8.94
CA ALA A 110 -7.10 5.77 -9.59
C ALA A 110 -6.31 4.93 -8.57
N ALA A 111 -6.74 3.70 -8.37
CA ALA A 111 -6.00 2.70 -7.59
C ALA A 111 -4.99 2.01 -8.52
N VAL A 112 -3.72 1.94 -8.11
CA VAL A 112 -2.67 1.30 -8.90
C VAL A 112 -2.29 -0.04 -8.27
N GLU A 113 -2.24 -1.08 -9.11
CA GLU A 113 -1.78 -2.41 -8.75
C GLU A 113 -0.73 -2.92 -9.74
N PRO A 114 0.10 -3.94 -9.40
CA PRO A 114 1.01 -4.56 -10.35
C PRO A 114 0.24 -5.29 -11.46
N TYR A 115 0.66 -5.11 -12.71
CA TYR A 115 0.08 -5.83 -13.86
C TYR A 115 0.19 -7.35 -13.70
N GLU A 116 1.27 -7.80 -13.08
CA GLU A 116 1.52 -9.23 -12.82
C GLU A 116 0.66 -9.78 -11.68
N SER A 117 -0.05 -8.91 -10.92
CA SER A 117 -0.90 -9.32 -9.77
C SER A 117 -2.12 -8.41 -9.64
N GLN A 118 -3.13 -8.66 -10.49
CA GLN A 118 -4.30 -7.79 -10.68
C GLN A 118 -5.50 -8.21 -9.82
N ALA A 119 -5.30 -8.31 -8.51
CA ALA A 119 -6.38 -8.72 -7.60
C ALA A 119 -7.53 -7.70 -7.52
N LEU A 120 -7.23 -6.40 -7.59
CA LEU A 120 -8.23 -5.33 -7.50
C LEU A 120 -9.08 -5.24 -8.77
N GLY A 121 -8.45 -5.43 -9.93
CA GLY A 121 -9.13 -5.45 -11.23
C GLY A 121 -9.82 -6.78 -11.58
N GLY A 122 -9.74 -7.78 -10.69
CA GLY A 122 -10.33 -9.11 -10.92
C GLY A 122 -9.54 -9.98 -11.92
N GLY A 123 -8.28 -9.64 -12.19
CA GLY A 123 -7.40 -10.42 -13.05
C GLY A 123 -6.61 -11.51 -12.33
N LEU A 124 -5.62 -12.06 -13.03
CA LEU A 124 -4.72 -13.07 -12.47
C LEU A 124 -3.74 -12.46 -11.47
N THR A 125 -3.33 -13.25 -10.50
CA THR A 125 -2.34 -12.85 -9.50
C THR A 125 -1.07 -13.70 -9.62
N GLY A 126 0.09 -13.06 -9.48
CA GLY A 126 1.38 -13.72 -9.62
C GLY A 126 2.53 -12.92 -9.00
N PRO A 127 3.76 -13.45 -9.10
CA PRO A 127 4.96 -12.77 -8.64
C PRO A 127 5.23 -11.48 -9.42
N HIS A 128 5.69 -10.44 -8.73
CA HIS A 128 6.06 -9.15 -9.33
C HIS A 128 7.19 -8.48 -8.53
N GLY A 129 7.82 -7.46 -9.11
CA GLY A 129 8.94 -6.74 -8.51
C GLY A 129 8.56 -5.44 -7.80
N ILE A 130 7.28 -5.12 -7.61
CA ILE A 130 6.82 -3.92 -6.90
C ILE A 130 6.50 -4.32 -5.46
N SER A 131 7.39 -4.04 -4.53
CA SER A 131 7.20 -4.40 -3.12
C SER A 131 6.06 -3.62 -2.45
N ASP A 132 5.44 -4.25 -1.46
CA ASP A 132 4.37 -3.68 -0.62
C ASP A 132 3.07 -3.31 -1.35
N LEU A 133 2.90 -3.70 -2.62
CA LEU A 133 1.65 -3.64 -3.37
C LEU A 133 1.27 -5.05 -3.86
N GLY A 134 0.04 -5.22 -4.34
CA GLY A 134 -0.39 -6.40 -5.09
C GLY A 134 -0.19 -7.74 -4.38
N TYR A 135 -0.69 -7.89 -3.17
CA TYR A 135 -0.52 -9.10 -2.34
C TYR A 135 -1.22 -10.37 -2.88
N GLY A 136 -1.83 -10.32 -4.05
CA GLY A 136 -2.55 -11.43 -4.65
C GLY A 136 -3.97 -11.64 -4.12
N PHE A 137 -4.48 -10.67 -3.37
CA PHE A 137 -5.87 -10.64 -2.89
C PHE A 137 -6.31 -9.19 -2.66
N VAL A 138 -7.62 -8.96 -2.56
CA VAL A 138 -8.18 -7.66 -2.20
C VAL A 138 -8.14 -7.52 -0.68
N PRO A 139 -7.43 -6.53 -0.11
CA PRO A 139 -7.40 -6.30 1.34
C PRO A 139 -8.76 -5.86 1.87
N GLU A 140 -9.09 -6.23 3.11
CA GLU A 140 -10.35 -5.87 3.74
C GLU A 140 -10.50 -4.35 3.98
N ASN A 141 -9.38 -3.64 4.14
CA ASN A 141 -9.35 -2.18 4.23
C ASN A 141 -9.59 -1.45 2.90
N PHE A 142 -9.69 -2.17 1.77
CA PHE A 142 -9.90 -1.56 0.47
C PHE A 142 -11.38 -1.26 0.21
N ASN A 143 -11.73 0.01 0.16
CA ASN A 143 -13.07 0.46 -0.22
C ASN A 143 -13.14 0.71 -1.73
N ALA A 144 -13.71 -0.24 -2.47
CA ALA A 144 -13.87 -0.14 -3.92
C ALA A 144 -14.81 1.02 -4.35
N TYR A 145 -15.71 1.47 -3.49
CA TYR A 145 -16.69 2.52 -3.83
C TYR A 145 -16.06 3.90 -4.01
N VAL A 146 -14.87 4.15 -3.45
CA VAL A 146 -14.19 5.43 -3.64
C VAL A 146 -13.27 5.44 -4.86
N VAL A 147 -13.04 4.29 -5.48
CA VAL A 147 -12.13 4.12 -6.62
C VAL A 147 -12.91 4.20 -7.93
N ASP A 148 -12.50 5.11 -8.81
CA ASP A 148 -13.12 5.28 -10.12
C ASP A 148 -12.47 4.37 -11.18
N ASN A 149 -11.17 4.13 -11.06
CA ASN A 149 -10.41 3.30 -11.98
C ASN A 149 -9.35 2.46 -11.25
N VAL A 150 -9.16 1.22 -11.69
CA VAL A 150 -7.99 0.42 -11.33
C VAL A 150 -7.02 0.41 -12.49
N VAL A 151 -5.77 0.75 -12.23
CA VAL A 151 -4.70 0.86 -13.25
C VAL A 151 -3.62 -0.16 -12.94
N ALA A 152 -3.38 -1.07 -13.87
CA ALA A 152 -2.34 -2.07 -13.76
C ALA A 152 -1.03 -1.54 -14.37
N VAL A 153 0.06 -1.56 -13.60
CA VAL A 153 1.40 -1.10 -14.01
C VAL A 153 2.38 -2.25 -13.88
N ASN A 154 3.10 -2.57 -14.96
CA ASN A 154 4.10 -3.64 -14.90
C ASN A 154 5.37 -3.20 -14.14
N THR A 155 6.07 -4.18 -13.58
CA THR A 155 7.29 -3.96 -12.79
C THR A 155 8.34 -3.13 -13.51
N THR A 156 8.59 -3.40 -14.81
CA THR A 156 9.62 -2.69 -15.61
C THR A 156 9.29 -1.22 -15.80
N ASP A 157 8.03 -0.89 -16.07
CA ASP A 157 7.61 0.51 -16.25
C ASP A 157 7.63 1.28 -14.93
N ALA A 158 7.25 0.64 -13.83
CA ALA A 158 7.35 1.23 -12.50
C ALA A 158 8.81 1.59 -12.16
N GLN A 159 9.76 0.68 -12.41
CA GLN A 159 11.19 0.91 -12.21
C GLN A 159 11.73 2.04 -13.09
N ARG A 160 11.35 2.05 -14.37
CA ARG A 160 11.75 3.11 -15.32
C ARG A 160 11.21 4.48 -14.89
N ALA A 161 9.97 4.53 -14.44
CA ALA A 161 9.36 5.75 -13.92
C ALA A 161 10.09 6.26 -12.68
N ALA A 162 10.45 5.39 -11.74
CA ALA A 162 11.20 5.73 -10.55
C ALA A 162 12.58 6.32 -10.88
N GLN A 163 13.31 5.70 -11.80
CA GLN A 163 14.60 6.23 -12.26
C GLN A 163 14.45 7.61 -12.93
N LYS A 164 13.38 7.80 -13.71
CA LYS A 164 13.08 9.09 -14.32
C LYS A 164 12.82 10.17 -13.28
N VAL A 165 11.98 9.87 -12.29
CA VAL A 165 11.69 10.80 -11.15
C VAL A 165 12.96 11.17 -10.42
N LEU A 166 13.80 10.19 -10.08
CA LEU A 166 15.08 10.43 -9.41
C LEU A 166 15.98 11.38 -10.22
N ARG A 167 16.12 11.13 -11.53
CA ARG A 167 17.00 11.93 -12.41
C ARG A 167 16.47 13.34 -12.68
N THR A 168 15.14 13.50 -12.76
CA THR A 168 14.51 14.77 -13.15
C THR A 168 14.25 15.68 -11.97
N LEU A 169 13.83 15.12 -10.85
CA LEU A 169 13.36 15.86 -9.67
C LEU A 169 14.29 15.74 -8.47
N ALA A 170 15.34 14.91 -8.54
CA ALA A 170 16.21 14.53 -7.42
C ALA A 170 15.42 13.99 -6.21
N ILE A 171 14.21 13.47 -6.44
CA ILE A 171 13.38 12.82 -5.42
C ILE A 171 13.70 11.33 -5.47
N LEU A 172 14.18 10.76 -4.35
CA LEU A 172 14.37 9.33 -4.22
C LEU A 172 12.99 8.67 -4.04
N PRO A 173 12.47 7.95 -5.03
CA PRO A 173 11.22 7.20 -4.87
C PRO A 173 11.39 6.19 -3.75
N GLY A 174 10.33 5.93 -3.00
CA GLY A 174 10.36 5.02 -1.87
C GLY A 174 10.90 3.64 -2.23
N ARG A 175 11.38 2.89 -1.25
CA ARG A 175 12.03 1.58 -1.39
C ARG A 175 11.24 0.53 -2.17
N GLN A 176 9.95 0.72 -2.35
CA GLN A 176 9.07 -0.16 -3.12
C GLN A 176 9.56 -0.34 -4.58
N ILE A 177 10.37 0.59 -5.08
CA ILE A 177 10.84 0.58 -6.47
C ILE A 177 12.37 0.41 -6.56
N VAL A 178 13.12 0.68 -5.48
CA VAL A 178 14.60 0.73 -5.50
C VAL A 178 15.25 -0.64 -5.21
N ASN A 179 14.55 -1.61 -4.64
CA ASN A 179 15.10 -2.92 -4.28
C ASN A 179 15.35 -3.85 -5.48
N THR A 180 15.29 -3.35 -6.69
CA THR A 180 15.52 -4.11 -7.94
C THR A 180 16.59 -3.47 -8.84
N LEU A 181 17.44 -2.59 -8.26
CA LEU A 181 18.65 -2.08 -8.93
C LEU A 181 19.88 -2.87 -8.52
#